data_46b932d41283970f44735bb22516c1cd
#
_entry.id   46b932d41283970f44735bb22516c1cd
#
_cell.length_a   1.000
_cell.length_b   1.000
_cell.length_c   1.000
_cell.angle_alpha   90.00
_cell.angle_beta   90.00
_cell.angle_gamma   90.00
#
_symmetry.space_group_name_H-M   'P 1'
#
loop_
_entity.id
_entity.type
_entity.pdbx_description
1 polymer ?
#
loop_
_entity_poly.entity_id
_entity_poly.type
_entity_poly.pdbx_seq_one_letter_code
_entity_poly.pdbx_strand_id
1 'polypeptide(L)'
;MSDRQIRTAGALLTVAALGSVVGCATIPGSSSPEVISSYAASPSLDNVPVPLPGQAPDLLLRSFFSASAHPLNNHQAAREFLTSDAADSWQDATGTLILSRIDLNADGAASGNGLSYTVRGTVTGSLGTGGAFQAGYRSYEDTIDMVLVDGDWRIDRLPSGVIMDRNDFTSAYQARDIYFLDPTRRFLVPDRRWTYSRQENVGSSLISLLAAGPRDSLADGVVSSLSSDVVVKARDGESGGFTVDLQGLSAMDAEGVRTLAAQIIWTLADSDVRGPYRILADGVPVGSGQSEPGDTWSIDDARDLDPHAVPDEPLRALRDGALVDVSDDGASSVGGWTASGELESAAYSSDGTVAAVSGHGDEPRSLLVGAPEGSPVTVITSDQISRPSWTADGQWLYAVTDGEQVRRWSMTASGRMSEATVDFAMLNSLGLDNPTISEFTVSRDGTRAAMIINGRLFVSVLENSSGSDESQDSAGARLGTPVPVASNLGDTAVSVGWRPDGELLVGTRANDTPVWMVAVDGSMQTQLTSRNVTAPVVAVASTGTTEYILDGRALLQIGYGAGEVGSTDTTSDLWREVPALQGARAVPVTVR
;
A
#
# COMPACT_ATOMS: atom_id res chain seq x y z
N MET A 1 -92.09 4.88 1.25
CA MET A 1 -90.81 5.10 0.55
C MET A 1 -89.89 4.03 1.08
N SER A 2 -89.52 3.22 0.20
CA SER A 2 -89.31 1.78 0.29
C SER A 2 -87.86 1.39 0.70
N ASP A 3 -87.76 0.30 1.43
CA ASP A 3 -86.57 -0.42 1.89
C ASP A 3 -85.44 -0.66 0.85
N ARG A 4 -85.69 -0.28 -0.40
CA ARG A 4 -84.71 -0.44 -1.49
C ARG A 4 -83.66 0.67 -1.54
N GLN A 5 -83.93 1.85 -0.99
CA GLN A 5 -82.96 2.96 -1.01
C GLN A 5 -81.92 2.91 0.11
N ILE A 6 -82.24 2.20 1.20
CA ILE A 6 -81.37 2.03 2.35
C ILE A 6 -80.31 0.94 2.06
N ARG A 7 -80.64 -0.08 1.22
CA ARG A 7 -79.71 -1.14 0.86
C ARG A 7 -78.69 -0.70 -0.20
N THR A 8 -79.02 0.23 -1.03
CA THR A 8 -78.09 0.79 -2.04
C THR A 8 -77.12 1.82 -1.41
N ALA A 9 -77.47 2.54 -0.37
CA ALA A 9 -76.58 3.46 0.34
C ALA A 9 -75.53 2.69 1.21
N GLY A 10 -75.95 1.53 1.82
CA GLY A 10 -75.05 0.68 2.55
C GLY A 10 -74.01 -0.04 1.68
N ALA A 11 -74.38 -0.42 0.45
CA ALA A 11 -73.46 -1.10 -0.46
C ALA A 11 -72.42 -0.16 -1.10
N LEU A 12 -72.76 1.14 -1.27
CA LEU A 12 -71.84 2.17 -1.75
C LEU A 12 -70.80 2.61 -0.70
N LEU A 13 -71.20 2.60 0.57
CA LEU A 13 -70.28 2.89 1.68
C LEU A 13 -69.28 1.75 1.97
N THR A 14 -69.67 0.50 1.75
CA THR A 14 -68.77 -0.66 1.92
C THR A 14 -67.81 -0.79 0.76
N VAL A 15 -68.13 -0.38 -0.48
CA VAL A 15 -67.22 -0.35 -1.62
C VAL A 15 -66.23 0.81 -1.48
N ALA A 16 -66.62 1.96 -0.93
CA ALA A 16 -65.72 3.08 -0.66
C ALA A 16 -64.73 2.79 0.47
N ALA A 17 -65.07 1.96 1.46
CA ALA A 17 -64.15 1.58 2.56
C ALA A 17 -63.15 0.45 2.19
N LEU A 18 -63.42 -0.37 1.15
CA LEU A 18 -62.45 -1.35 0.62
C LEU A 18 -61.52 -0.78 -0.44
N GLY A 19 -61.81 0.39 -1.02
CA GLY A 19 -60.96 1.05 -2.01
C GLY A 19 -59.80 1.88 -1.45
N SER A 20 -59.70 2.04 -0.10
CA SER A 20 -58.66 2.86 0.54
C SER A 20 -57.50 2.07 1.18
N VAL A 21 -57.40 0.74 0.94
CA VAL A 21 -56.31 -0.11 1.49
C VAL A 21 -55.42 -0.71 0.39
N VAL A 22 -55.56 -0.29 -0.86
CA VAL A 22 -54.59 -0.61 -1.91
C VAL A 22 -53.67 0.62 -2.05
N GLY A 23 -52.94 0.92 -1.00
CA GLY A 23 -51.68 1.66 -1.08
C GLY A 23 -50.64 0.71 -1.67
N CYS A 24 -50.47 0.76 -2.99
CA CYS A 24 -49.33 0.17 -3.65
C CYS A 24 -48.06 0.78 -3.02
N ALA A 25 -47.42 0.04 -2.12
CA ALA A 25 -46.01 0.23 -1.87
C ALA A 25 -45.29 -0.12 -3.19
N THR A 26 -45.14 0.84 -4.08
CA THR A 26 -44.15 0.76 -5.12
C THR A 26 -42.79 0.81 -4.42
N ILE A 27 -42.18 -0.35 -4.19
CA ILE A 27 -40.77 -0.45 -3.93
C ILE A 27 -40.10 0.16 -5.17
N PRO A 28 -39.31 1.25 -5.05
CA PRO A 28 -38.56 1.76 -6.18
C PRO A 28 -37.58 0.65 -6.60
N GLY A 29 -37.78 0.11 -7.80
CA GLY A 29 -36.94 -0.96 -8.35
C GLY A 29 -35.57 -0.51 -8.86
N SER A 30 -35.12 0.67 -8.50
CA SER A 30 -33.77 1.17 -8.78
C SER A 30 -33.50 2.38 -7.89
N SER A 31 -33.15 2.18 -6.65
CA SER A 31 -32.22 3.08 -5.99
C SER A 31 -30.84 2.51 -6.28
N SER A 32 -29.98 3.27 -6.94
CA SER A 32 -28.55 3.02 -6.89
C SER A 32 -28.20 2.82 -5.41
N PRO A 33 -27.41 1.81 -5.03
CA PRO A 33 -26.97 1.68 -3.66
C PRO A 33 -26.25 2.98 -3.32
N GLU A 34 -26.85 3.78 -2.43
CA GLU A 34 -26.12 4.82 -1.75
C GLU A 34 -25.10 4.09 -0.90
N VAL A 35 -23.83 4.35 -1.18
CA VAL A 35 -22.72 3.90 -0.35
C VAL A 35 -23.00 4.51 1.04
N ILE A 36 -23.49 3.69 1.95
CA ILE A 36 -23.38 4.00 3.36
C ILE A 36 -21.88 3.89 3.61
N SER A 37 -21.19 5.03 3.54
CA SER A 37 -19.82 5.14 4.01
C SER A 37 -19.79 4.44 5.35
N SER A 38 -18.93 3.44 5.49
CA SER A 38 -18.70 2.78 6.75
C SER A 38 -18.45 3.89 7.76
N TYR A 39 -19.34 4.01 8.72
CA TYR A 39 -19.19 4.95 9.82
C TYR A 39 -18.00 4.42 10.62
N ALA A 40 -16.80 4.76 10.21
CA ALA A 40 -15.66 4.73 11.11
C ALA A 40 -16.04 5.72 12.20
N ALA A 41 -16.44 5.21 13.35
CA ALA A 41 -16.74 6.04 14.50
C ALA A 41 -15.55 6.96 14.69
N SER A 42 -15.73 8.26 14.44
CA SER A 42 -14.70 9.25 14.73
C SER A 42 -14.29 9.00 16.18
N PRO A 43 -13.01 8.72 16.46
CA PRO A 43 -12.58 8.46 17.82
C PRO A 43 -13.02 9.67 18.66
N SER A 44 -13.76 9.42 19.73
CA SER A 44 -14.27 10.49 20.59
C SER A 44 -13.07 11.31 21.09
N LEU A 45 -13.17 12.64 21.00
CA LEU A 45 -12.14 13.59 21.44
C LEU A 45 -11.80 13.46 22.95
N ASP A 46 -12.58 12.68 23.69
CA ASP A 46 -12.54 12.59 25.15
C ASP A 46 -11.68 11.43 25.70
N ASN A 47 -10.93 10.71 24.85
CA ASN A 47 -10.31 9.45 25.29
C ASN A 47 -8.76 9.48 25.37
N VAL A 48 -8.16 10.67 25.58
CA VAL A 48 -6.73 10.74 25.91
C VAL A 48 -6.58 10.43 27.39
N PRO A 49 -5.80 9.40 27.78
CA PRO A 49 -5.63 9.05 29.18
C PRO A 49 -5.02 10.20 29.98
N VAL A 50 -5.52 10.35 31.22
CA VAL A 50 -4.97 11.27 32.22
C VAL A 50 -4.64 10.49 33.50
N PRO A 51 -3.65 10.90 34.30
CA PRO A 51 -3.34 10.23 35.55
C PRO A 51 -4.49 10.37 36.56
N LEU A 52 -4.91 9.26 37.15
CA LEU A 52 -5.99 9.24 38.14
C LEU A 52 -5.41 9.13 39.57
N PRO A 53 -6.00 9.83 40.57
CA PRO A 53 -5.59 9.69 41.95
C PRO A 53 -5.67 8.23 42.44
N GLY A 54 -4.64 7.76 43.11
CA GLY A 54 -4.55 6.40 43.66
C GLY A 54 -4.44 5.28 42.62
N GLN A 55 -4.14 5.62 41.35
CA GLN A 55 -3.95 4.64 40.28
C GLN A 55 -2.77 3.70 40.59
N ALA A 56 -2.95 2.39 40.37
CA ALA A 56 -1.87 1.40 40.50
C ALA A 56 -0.74 1.71 39.50
N PRO A 57 0.55 1.48 39.88
CA PRO A 57 1.69 1.91 39.07
C PRO A 57 1.74 1.25 37.67
N ASP A 58 1.37 -0.01 37.54
CA ASP A 58 1.29 -0.71 36.24
C ASP A 58 0.19 -0.14 35.32
N LEU A 59 -0.95 0.24 35.89
CA LEU A 59 -2.03 0.89 35.16
C LEU A 59 -1.64 2.32 34.75
N LEU A 60 -0.91 3.04 35.61
CA LEU A 60 -0.41 4.37 35.29
C LEU A 60 0.59 4.30 34.11
N LEU A 61 1.50 3.33 34.10
CA LEU A 61 2.42 3.13 32.97
C LEU A 61 1.69 2.79 31.66
N ARG A 62 0.68 1.92 31.71
CA ARG A 62 -0.15 1.65 30.51
C ARG A 62 -0.85 2.90 29.99
N SER A 63 -1.43 3.69 30.89
CA SER A 63 -2.05 4.97 30.55
C SER A 63 -1.03 5.96 29.98
N PHE A 64 0.20 6.00 30.51
CA PHE A 64 1.29 6.82 29.98
C PHE A 64 1.65 6.42 28.53
N PHE A 65 1.84 5.13 28.25
CA PHE A 65 2.16 4.69 26.88
C PHE A 65 1.03 5.03 25.89
N SER A 66 -0.22 4.86 26.29
CA SER A 66 -1.36 5.25 25.46
C SER A 66 -1.43 6.78 25.28
N ALA A 67 -1.16 7.58 26.33
CA ALA A 67 -1.07 9.03 26.22
C ALA A 67 0.10 9.49 25.34
N SER A 68 1.20 8.72 25.30
CA SER A 68 2.37 9.00 24.46
C SER A 68 2.08 8.89 22.95
N ALA A 69 1.01 8.19 22.54
CA ALA A 69 0.57 8.16 21.16
C ALA A 69 -0.04 9.50 20.68
N HIS A 70 -0.24 10.48 21.58
CA HIS A 70 -0.83 11.77 21.27
C HIS A 70 0.23 12.89 21.26
N PRO A 71 0.73 13.31 20.06
CA PRO A 71 1.89 14.20 19.93
C PRO A 71 1.59 15.70 20.17
N LEU A 72 0.32 16.07 20.39
CA LEU A 72 -0.06 17.47 20.53
C LEU A 72 0.66 18.15 21.69
N ASN A 73 1.07 19.40 21.45
CA ASN A 73 1.75 20.24 22.44
C ASN A 73 2.97 19.55 23.09
N ASN A 74 3.84 18.92 22.28
CA ASN A 74 5.01 18.17 22.75
C ASN A 74 4.64 17.06 23.74
N HIS A 75 3.67 16.22 23.36
CA HIS A 75 3.16 15.11 24.17
C HIS A 75 2.67 15.54 25.57
N GLN A 76 1.98 16.68 25.64
CA GLN A 76 1.49 17.25 26.91
C GLN A 76 0.71 16.21 27.75
N ALA A 77 -0.12 15.40 27.11
CA ALA A 77 -0.90 14.38 27.80
C ALA A 77 -0.01 13.33 28.50
N ALA A 78 1.08 12.92 27.87
CA ALA A 78 2.04 11.99 28.47
C ALA A 78 2.84 12.64 29.59
N ARG A 79 3.18 13.93 29.45
CA ARG A 79 3.95 14.68 30.48
C ARG A 79 3.20 14.80 31.80
N GLU A 80 1.88 14.74 31.82
CA GLU A 80 1.07 14.74 33.05
C GLU A 80 1.31 13.52 33.97
N PHE A 81 1.83 12.42 33.40
CA PHE A 81 2.18 11.21 34.15
C PHE A 81 3.57 11.27 34.81
N LEU A 82 4.38 12.27 34.47
CA LEU A 82 5.76 12.43 34.91
C LEU A 82 5.85 13.26 36.19
N THR A 83 6.99 13.15 36.88
CA THR A 83 7.38 14.19 37.86
C THR A 83 7.70 15.49 37.10
N SER A 84 7.72 16.63 37.81
CA SER A 84 8.08 17.92 37.21
C SER A 84 9.43 17.86 36.48
N ASP A 85 10.44 17.32 37.18
CA ASP A 85 11.81 17.23 36.67
C ASP A 85 11.92 16.29 35.47
N ALA A 86 11.21 15.16 35.48
CA ALA A 86 11.14 14.25 34.36
C ALA A 86 10.39 14.87 33.17
N ALA A 87 9.28 15.58 33.41
CA ALA A 87 8.53 16.27 32.36
C ALA A 87 9.36 17.35 31.65
N ASP A 88 10.17 18.11 32.39
CA ASP A 88 11.04 19.16 31.84
C ASP A 88 12.24 18.58 31.08
N SER A 89 12.76 17.42 31.50
CA SER A 89 13.97 16.81 30.93
C SER A 89 13.71 15.77 29.83
N TRP A 90 12.48 15.23 29.73
CA TRP A 90 12.16 14.19 28.74
C TRP A 90 12.26 14.67 27.30
N GLN A 91 13.11 14.00 26.53
CA GLN A 91 13.38 14.32 25.12
C GLN A 91 12.51 13.45 24.21
N ASP A 92 11.25 13.81 24.07
CA ASP A 92 10.24 13.12 23.24
C ASP A 92 10.57 13.15 21.74
N ALA A 93 11.27 14.19 21.25
CA ALA A 93 11.59 14.39 19.83
C ALA A 93 12.74 13.51 19.29
N THR A 94 13.42 12.73 20.12
CA THR A 94 14.57 11.91 19.68
C THR A 94 14.19 10.74 18.78
N GLY A 95 12.92 10.36 18.74
CA GLY A 95 12.39 9.32 17.86
C GLY A 95 11.16 8.66 18.46
N THR A 96 10.44 7.92 17.62
CA THR A 96 9.26 7.18 18.04
C THR A 96 9.44 5.71 17.69
N LEU A 97 9.36 4.83 18.68
CA LEU A 97 9.41 3.38 18.51
C LEU A 97 8.00 2.78 18.64
N ILE A 98 7.69 1.88 17.74
CA ILE A 98 6.43 1.15 17.74
C ILE A 98 6.70 -0.31 18.08
N LEU A 99 6.14 -0.76 19.20
CA LEU A 99 6.28 -2.13 19.70
C LEU A 99 5.04 -2.95 19.33
N SER A 100 5.24 -4.22 19.00
CA SER A 100 4.11 -5.14 18.77
C SER A 100 3.17 -5.21 19.97
N ARG A 101 3.76 -5.21 21.16
CA ARG A 101 3.11 -5.16 22.48
C ARG A 101 4.10 -4.65 23.51
N ILE A 102 3.59 -3.95 24.51
CA ILE A 102 4.37 -3.50 25.67
C ILE A 102 4.12 -4.43 26.86
N ASP A 103 5.15 -5.14 27.27
CA ASP A 103 5.16 -5.98 28.47
C ASP A 103 5.86 -5.25 29.62
N LEU A 104 5.19 -5.16 30.77
CA LEU A 104 5.65 -4.47 31.98
C LEU A 104 5.94 -5.47 33.08
N ASN A 105 7.16 -5.50 33.57
CA ASN A 105 7.57 -6.37 34.67
C ASN A 105 8.15 -5.52 35.82
N ALA A 106 7.55 -5.62 36.98
CA ALA A 106 8.06 -4.93 38.16
C ALA A 106 9.39 -5.56 38.62
N ASP A 107 10.40 -4.74 38.87
CA ASP A 107 11.73 -5.17 39.31
C ASP A 107 11.80 -5.23 40.84
N GLY A 108 11.17 -6.27 41.40
CA GLY A 108 11.11 -6.49 42.85
C GLY A 108 9.91 -5.82 43.53
N ALA A 109 9.95 -5.78 44.86
CA ALA A 109 8.96 -5.08 45.68
C ALA A 109 9.33 -3.61 45.83
N ALA A 110 8.32 -2.74 45.92
CA ALA A 110 8.52 -1.31 46.17
C ALA A 110 9.47 -1.11 47.37
N SER A 111 10.55 -0.38 47.16
CA SER A 111 11.54 -0.05 48.19
C SER A 111 11.37 1.41 48.60
N GLY A 112 10.78 1.63 49.76
CA GLY A 112 10.41 2.99 50.19
C GLY A 112 9.33 3.60 49.32
N ASN A 113 9.62 4.77 48.73
CA ASN A 113 8.70 5.48 47.84
C ASN A 113 9.00 5.25 46.34
N GLY A 114 9.84 4.28 45.98
CA GLY A 114 10.26 4.03 44.59
C GLY A 114 9.92 2.62 44.11
N LEU A 115 9.69 2.48 42.85
CA LEU A 115 9.42 1.22 42.14
C LEU A 115 9.97 1.33 40.71
N SER A 116 10.66 0.28 40.23
CA SER A 116 11.17 0.21 38.86
C SER A 116 10.42 -0.84 38.06
N TYR A 117 10.23 -0.56 36.80
CA TYR A 117 9.66 -1.49 35.83
C TYR A 117 10.60 -1.71 34.65
N THR A 118 10.83 -2.96 34.30
CA THR A 118 11.42 -3.32 33.02
C THR A 118 10.34 -3.36 31.97
N VAL A 119 10.50 -2.55 30.92
CA VAL A 119 9.65 -2.47 29.72
C VAL A 119 10.26 -3.35 28.65
N ARG A 120 9.51 -4.34 28.16
CA ARG A 120 9.95 -5.25 27.11
C ARG A 120 8.97 -5.28 25.94
N GLY A 121 9.49 -5.59 24.75
CA GLY A 121 8.68 -5.81 23.57
C GLY A 121 9.51 -6.13 22.34
N THR A 122 8.82 -6.30 21.22
CA THR A 122 9.47 -6.39 19.90
C THR A 122 9.17 -5.11 19.13
N VAL A 123 10.20 -4.38 18.73
CA VAL A 123 10.07 -3.23 17.82
C VAL A 123 9.58 -3.76 16.48
N THR A 124 8.47 -3.24 15.98
CA THR A 124 7.94 -3.51 14.64
C THR A 124 8.27 -2.41 13.65
N GLY A 125 8.67 -1.26 14.15
CA GLY A 125 9.11 -0.14 13.34
C GLY A 125 9.35 1.12 14.16
N SER A 126 9.73 2.17 13.47
CA SER A 126 9.86 3.52 14.02
C SER A 126 9.20 4.53 13.09
N LEU A 127 8.76 5.64 13.66
CA LEU A 127 8.21 6.75 12.91
C LEU A 127 9.28 7.84 12.82
N GLY A 128 9.72 8.11 11.61
CA GLY A 128 10.71 9.14 11.29
C GLY A 128 10.08 10.48 10.95
N THR A 129 10.91 11.39 10.46
CA THR A 129 10.51 12.75 10.06
C THR A 129 9.36 12.72 9.06
N GLY A 130 8.38 13.61 9.26
CA GLY A 130 7.21 13.72 8.39
C GLY A 130 6.33 12.48 8.38
N GLY A 131 6.38 11.64 9.42
CA GLY A 131 5.55 10.45 9.52
C GLY A 131 5.99 9.27 8.64
N ALA A 132 7.24 9.26 8.17
CA ALA A 132 7.79 8.13 7.41
C ALA A 132 7.97 6.92 8.32
N PHE A 133 7.25 5.84 8.06
CA PHE A 133 7.42 4.59 8.80
C PHE A 133 8.66 3.84 8.28
N GLN A 134 9.46 3.34 9.20
CA GLN A 134 10.60 2.48 8.94
C GLN A 134 10.38 1.14 9.61
N ALA A 135 10.17 0.10 8.83
CA ALA A 135 10.03 -1.26 9.34
C ALA A 135 11.29 -1.70 10.09
N GLY A 136 11.09 -2.43 11.18
CA GLY A 136 12.19 -2.96 11.97
C GLY A 136 11.73 -4.19 12.75
N TYR A 137 12.69 -5.06 13.13
CA TYR A 137 12.36 -6.22 13.93
C TYR A 137 13.53 -6.52 14.88
N ARG A 138 13.40 -6.05 16.11
CA ARG A 138 14.40 -6.28 17.15
C ARG A 138 13.76 -6.31 18.54
N SER A 139 14.36 -7.02 19.47
CA SER A 139 13.96 -6.94 20.88
C SER A 139 14.22 -5.54 21.43
N TYR A 140 13.33 -5.11 22.31
CA TYR A 140 13.44 -3.89 23.09
C TYR A 140 13.38 -4.24 24.59
N GLU A 141 14.27 -3.65 25.36
CA GLU A 141 14.28 -3.71 26.82
C GLU A 141 14.84 -2.40 27.37
N ASP A 142 14.11 -1.77 28.30
CA ASP A 142 14.54 -0.58 29.02
C ASP A 142 13.86 -0.51 30.40
N THR A 143 14.27 0.43 31.24
CA THR A 143 13.76 0.57 32.60
C THR A 143 13.10 1.92 32.81
N ILE A 144 11.97 1.92 33.51
CA ILE A 144 11.25 3.12 33.96
C ILE A 144 11.21 3.11 35.50
N ASP A 145 11.68 4.20 36.10
CA ASP A 145 11.60 4.40 37.52
C ASP A 145 10.40 5.29 37.89
N MET A 146 9.69 4.86 38.92
CA MET A 146 8.51 5.54 39.44
C MET A 146 8.70 5.92 40.89
N VAL A 147 8.13 7.04 41.29
CA VAL A 147 8.14 7.55 42.68
C VAL A 147 6.74 7.95 43.13
N LEU A 148 6.53 7.92 44.43
CA LEU A 148 5.29 8.36 45.04
C LEU A 148 5.40 9.87 45.38
N VAL A 149 4.58 10.70 44.74
CA VAL A 149 4.52 12.15 44.97
C VAL A 149 3.12 12.47 45.52
N ASP A 150 3.05 13.02 46.71
CA ASP A 150 1.78 13.39 47.41
C ASP A 150 0.76 12.26 47.50
N GLY A 151 1.23 11.00 47.53
CA GLY A 151 0.39 9.80 47.61
C GLY A 151 0.01 9.19 46.25
N ASP A 152 0.35 9.81 45.14
CA ASP A 152 0.15 9.33 43.79
C ASP A 152 1.45 8.90 43.11
N TRP A 153 1.43 7.82 42.33
CA TRP A 153 2.58 7.42 41.53
C TRP A 153 2.83 8.41 40.38
N ARG A 154 4.11 8.67 40.10
CA ARG A 154 4.60 9.43 38.94
C ARG A 154 5.85 8.77 38.38
N ILE A 155 6.06 8.91 37.09
CA ILE A 155 7.29 8.46 36.41
C ILE A 155 8.37 9.51 36.67
N ASP A 156 9.50 9.09 37.23
CA ASP A 156 10.64 9.95 37.59
C ASP A 156 11.80 9.82 36.61
N ARG A 157 12.00 8.62 36.07
CA ARG A 157 13.01 8.39 35.02
C ARG A 157 12.46 7.48 33.94
N LEU A 158 12.72 7.85 32.70
CA LEU A 158 12.27 7.12 31.50
C LEU A 158 13.29 7.31 30.36
N PRO A 159 13.33 6.40 29.37
CA PRO A 159 14.16 6.55 28.18
C PRO A 159 13.75 7.76 27.34
N SER A 160 14.70 8.27 26.55
CA SER A 160 14.42 9.30 25.54
C SER A 160 13.60 8.73 24.39
N GLY A 161 12.85 9.62 23.72
CA GLY A 161 11.94 9.25 22.64
C GLY A 161 10.58 8.80 23.14
N VAL A 162 9.72 8.50 22.19
CA VAL A 162 8.36 8.00 22.41
C VAL A 162 8.32 6.51 22.14
N ILE A 163 7.66 5.79 23.00
CA ILE A 163 7.37 4.37 22.83
C ILE A 163 5.86 4.22 22.84
N MET A 164 5.31 3.54 21.82
CA MET A 164 3.89 3.26 21.78
C MET A 164 3.62 1.81 21.37
N ASP A 165 2.49 1.31 21.81
CA ASP A 165 1.96 0.02 21.38
C ASP A 165 1.44 0.14 19.94
N ARG A 166 1.50 -0.95 19.18
CA ARG A 166 1.02 -0.97 17.79
C ARG A 166 -0.47 -0.62 17.68
N ASN A 167 -1.30 -1.05 18.64
CA ASN A 167 -2.72 -0.72 18.62
C ASN A 167 -2.96 0.78 18.87
N ASP A 168 -2.22 1.38 19.82
CA ASP A 168 -2.28 2.81 20.07
C ASP A 168 -1.81 3.60 18.83
N PHE A 169 -0.74 3.14 18.17
CA PHE A 169 -0.27 3.73 16.91
C PHE A 169 -1.35 3.72 15.84
N THR A 170 -1.94 2.56 15.52
CA THR A 170 -2.96 2.43 14.46
C THR A 170 -4.27 3.13 14.81
N SER A 171 -4.54 3.36 16.11
CA SER A 171 -5.71 4.12 16.56
C SER A 171 -5.51 5.64 16.53
N ALA A 172 -4.28 6.10 16.78
CA ALA A 172 -3.96 7.52 16.87
C ALA A 172 -3.47 8.12 15.55
N TYR A 173 -2.89 7.29 14.66
CA TYR A 173 -2.34 7.74 13.38
C TYR A 173 -3.08 7.11 12.21
N GLN A 174 -3.11 7.85 11.10
CA GLN A 174 -3.70 7.41 9.84
C GLN A 174 -2.65 7.45 8.73
N ALA A 175 -2.59 6.38 7.95
CA ALA A 175 -1.78 6.34 6.74
C ALA A 175 -2.37 7.27 5.67
N ARG A 176 -1.50 8.03 5.01
CA ARG A 176 -1.85 8.92 3.91
C ARG A 176 -0.76 8.85 2.87
N ASP A 177 -1.14 8.79 1.62
CA ASP A 177 -0.19 8.71 0.52
C ASP A 177 0.06 10.11 -0.06
N ILE A 178 1.35 10.48 -0.15
CA ILE A 178 1.83 11.69 -0.81
C ILE A 178 2.41 11.26 -2.13
N TYR A 179 1.97 11.88 -3.22
CA TYR A 179 2.30 11.42 -4.55
C TYR A 179 3.47 12.18 -5.18
N PHE A 180 4.50 11.44 -5.56
CA PHE A 180 5.61 11.91 -6.38
C PHE A 180 5.49 11.32 -7.78
N LEU A 181 6.38 11.69 -8.70
CA LEU A 181 6.39 11.17 -10.07
C LEU A 181 7.47 10.10 -10.21
N ASP A 182 7.20 9.08 -11.01
CA ASP A 182 8.24 8.21 -11.53
C ASP A 182 9.21 9.02 -12.43
N PRO A 183 10.42 8.53 -12.71
CA PRO A 183 11.39 9.26 -13.54
C PRO A 183 10.89 9.57 -14.96
N THR A 184 9.94 8.80 -15.51
CA THR A 184 9.33 9.03 -16.82
C THR A 184 8.17 10.03 -16.78
N ARG A 185 7.71 10.44 -15.58
CA ARG A 185 6.57 11.32 -15.30
C ARG A 185 5.23 10.80 -15.83
N ARG A 186 5.11 9.49 -15.94
CA ARG A 186 3.90 8.80 -16.42
C ARG A 186 3.06 8.20 -15.32
N PHE A 187 3.62 8.01 -14.14
CA PHE A 187 2.95 7.41 -12.99
C PHE A 187 3.16 8.26 -11.75
N LEU A 188 2.12 8.30 -10.92
CA LEU A 188 2.22 8.79 -9.55
C LEU A 188 2.67 7.66 -8.64
N VAL A 189 3.66 7.95 -7.80
CA VAL A 189 4.30 7.01 -6.88
C VAL A 189 3.90 7.38 -5.46
N PRO A 190 3.19 6.51 -4.73
CA PRO A 190 2.78 6.80 -3.36
C PRO A 190 3.98 6.75 -2.41
N ASP A 191 4.12 7.78 -1.61
CA ASP A 191 5.00 7.86 -0.44
C ASP A 191 4.13 7.89 0.82
N ARG A 192 3.93 6.73 1.43
CA ARG A 192 3.07 6.59 2.61
C ARG A 192 3.63 7.30 3.81
N ARG A 193 2.82 8.17 4.42
CA ARG A 193 3.13 8.91 5.63
C ARG A 193 2.05 8.67 6.68
N TRP A 194 2.46 8.51 7.91
CA TRP A 194 1.57 8.34 9.05
C TRP A 194 1.38 9.68 9.75
N THR A 195 0.21 10.23 9.66
CA THR A 195 -0.15 11.51 10.28
C THR A 195 -1.07 11.29 11.46
N TYR A 196 -0.96 12.14 12.48
CA TYR A 196 -1.85 12.07 13.63
C TYR A 196 -3.30 12.31 13.19
N SER A 197 -4.21 11.39 13.53
CA SER A 197 -5.60 11.38 13.02
C SER A 197 -6.44 12.59 13.45
N ARG A 198 -6.06 13.24 14.57
CA ARG A 198 -6.73 14.42 15.11
C ARG A 198 -6.01 15.73 14.77
N GLN A 199 -5.11 15.70 13.80
CA GLN A 199 -4.42 16.90 13.36
C GLN A 199 -5.39 17.85 12.67
N GLU A 200 -5.42 19.10 13.10
CA GLU A 200 -6.10 20.16 12.39
C GLU A 200 -5.36 20.50 11.08
N ASN A 201 -6.11 20.96 10.07
CA ASN A 201 -5.53 21.38 8.77
C ASN A 201 -4.72 20.27 8.06
N VAL A 202 -5.29 19.09 7.96
CA VAL A 202 -4.65 17.92 7.31
C VAL A 202 -4.14 18.28 5.90
N GLY A 203 -4.95 18.92 5.06
CA GLY A 203 -4.56 19.30 3.70
C GLY A 203 -3.31 20.18 3.66
N SER A 204 -3.22 21.18 4.55
CA SER A 204 -2.02 22.04 4.63
C SER A 204 -0.76 21.26 5.02
N SER A 205 -0.91 20.32 5.94
CA SER A 205 0.21 19.46 6.36
C SER A 205 0.68 18.55 5.24
N LEU A 206 -0.26 17.95 4.48
CA LEU A 206 0.08 17.08 3.35
C LEU A 206 0.83 17.83 2.25
N ILE A 207 0.38 19.04 1.89
CA ILE A 207 1.07 19.85 0.89
C ILE A 207 2.45 20.30 1.40
N SER A 208 2.58 20.57 2.70
CA SER A 208 3.89 20.85 3.30
C SER A 208 4.84 19.65 3.23
N LEU A 209 4.32 18.43 3.42
CA LEU A 209 5.09 17.19 3.26
C LEU A 209 5.46 16.94 1.79
N LEU A 210 4.55 17.20 0.84
CA LEU A 210 4.83 17.13 -0.58
C LEU A 210 5.97 18.08 -0.97
N ALA A 211 5.95 19.32 -0.48
CA ALA A 211 7.01 20.31 -0.72
C ALA A 211 8.34 19.96 -0.02
N ALA A 212 8.28 19.30 1.13
CA ALA A 212 9.47 18.81 1.82
C ALA A 212 10.19 17.67 1.07
N GLY A 213 9.50 17.05 0.10
CA GLY A 213 10.05 15.99 -0.73
C GLY A 213 9.78 14.57 -0.23
N PRO A 214 10.17 13.57 -1.02
CA PRO A 214 9.99 12.16 -0.69
C PRO A 214 10.82 11.75 0.53
N ARG A 215 10.43 10.63 1.18
CA ARG A 215 11.29 10.03 2.21
C ARG A 215 12.65 9.63 1.62
N ASP A 216 13.69 9.65 2.45
CA ASP A 216 15.07 9.38 2.01
C ASP A 216 15.20 8.06 1.25
N SER A 217 14.50 7.01 1.71
CA SER A 217 14.55 5.70 1.07
C SER A 217 13.83 5.62 -0.29
N LEU A 218 13.08 6.64 -0.69
CA LEU A 218 12.37 6.73 -1.97
C LEU A 218 12.97 7.79 -2.90
N ALA A 219 13.73 8.72 -2.36
CA ALA A 219 14.16 9.94 -3.04
C ALA A 219 14.88 9.68 -4.38
N ASP A 220 15.72 8.64 -4.43
CA ASP A 220 16.51 8.31 -5.63
C ASP A 220 15.67 7.62 -6.75
N GLY A 221 14.45 7.17 -6.42
CA GLY A 221 13.54 6.51 -7.38
C GLY A 221 12.46 7.40 -7.96
N VAL A 222 12.30 8.65 -7.48
CA VAL A 222 11.18 9.51 -7.85
C VAL A 222 11.60 10.93 -8.17
N VAL A 223 10.71 11.68 -8.81
CA VAL A 223 10.91 13.09 -9.14
C VAL A 223 9.80 13.91 -8.48
N SER A 224 10.16 15.03 -7.86
CA SER A 224 9.21 16.02 -7.35
C SER A 224 9.08 17.17 -8.35
N SER A 225 7.83 17.61 -8.58
CA SER A 225 7.60 18.87 -9.33
C SER A 225 7.86 20.11 -8.47
N LEU A 226 7.97 19.95 -7.14
CA LEU A 226 8.30 21.04 -6.21
C LEU A 226 9.77 20.95 -5.81
N SER A 227 10.43 22.10 -5.78
CA SER A 227 11.76 22.22 -5.16
C SER A 227 11.62 22.55 -3.67
N SER A 228 12.63 22.24 -2.88
CA SER A 228 12.67 22.52 -1.44
C SER A 228 12.62 24.02 -1.08
N ASP A 229 12.82 24.90 -2.06
CA ASP A 229 12.79 26.36 -1.86
C ASP A 229 11.37 26.95 -1.97
N VAL A 230 10.39 26.16 -2.41
CA VAL A 230 9.00 26.62 -2.55
C VAL A 230 8.36 26.73 -1.17
N VAL A 231 7.81 27.92 -0.88
CA VAL A 231 7.04 28.15 0.35
C VAL A 231 5.56 27.90 0.09
N VAL A 232 5.01 26.94 0.84
CA VAL A 232 3.61 26.53 0.71
C VAL A 232 2.72 27.33 1.66
N LYS A 233 1.61 27.88 1.13
CA LYS A 233 0.47 28.38 1.89
C LYS A 233 -0.79 27.64 1.43
N ALA A 234 -1.31 26.78 2.27
CA ALA A 234 -2.46 25.96 1.93
C ALA A 234 -3.56 26.14 3.00
N ARG A 235 -4.83 26.20 2.56
CA ARG A 235 -5.99 26.41 3.44
C ARG A 235 -7.29 25.98 2.77
N ASP A 236 -8.29 25.75 3.57
CA ASP A 236 -9.65 25.59 3.07
C ASP A 236 -10.12 26.86 2.31
N GLY A 237 -10.85 26.67 1.23
CA GLY A 237 -11.40 27.76 0.43
C GLY A 237 -12.62 28.40 1.09
N GLU A 238 -12.76 29.72 0.99
CA GLU A 238 -13.87 30.49 1.58
C GLU A 238 -15.25 30.07 1.04
N SER A 239 -15.29 29.54 -0.18
CA SER A 239 -16.54 29.09 -0.85
C SER A 239 -16.63 27.56 -0.95
N GLY A 240 -15.85 26.84 -0.15
CA GLY A 240 -15.62 25.40 -0.27
C GLY A 240 -14.41 25.08 -1.14
N GLY A 241 -13.98 23.79 -1.14
CA GLY A 241 -12.77 23.36 -1.79
C GLY A 241 -11.50 23.71 -1.01
N PHE A 242 -10.35 23.61 -1.69
CA PHE A 242 -9.04 23.79 -1.06
C PHE A 242 -8.12 24.68 -1.90
N THR A 243 -7.38 25.58 -1.28
CA THR A 243 -6.47 26.51 -1.96
C THR A 243 -5.04 26.24 -1.55
N VAL A 244 -4.16 26.11 -2.55
CA VAL A 244 -2.70 25.94 -2.40
C VAL A 244 -2.01 27.10 -3.13
N ASP A 245 -1.26 27.93 -2.42
CA ASP A 245 -0.43 29.00 -2.99
C ASP A 245 1.06 28.63 -2.81
N LEU A 246 1.72 28.44 -3.92
CA LEU A 246 3.13 28.04 -4.01
C LEU A 246 3.98 29.28 -4.31
N GLN A 247 4.71 29.76 -3.33
CA GLN A 247 5.55 30.94 -3.48
C GLN A 247 6.97 30.57 -3.90
N GLY A 248 7.49 31.29 -4.89
CA GLY A 248 8.81 31.02 -5.46
C GLY A 248 8.81 29.84 -6.44
N LEU A 249 7.64 29.45 -6.96
CA LEU A 249 7.56 28.41 -7.97
C LEU A 249 8.24 28.87 -9.27
N SER A 250 9.21 28.08 -9.76
CA SER A 250 9.84 28.34 -11.04
C SER A 250 8.83 28.21 -12.18
N ALA A 251 9.05 28.97 -13.28
CA ALA A 251 8.21 28.84 -14.47
C ALA A 251 8.22 27.41 -15.00
N MET A 252 7.04 26.86 -15.26
CA MET A 252 6.84 25.51 -15.78
C MET A 252 6.17 25.58 -17.15
N ASP A 253 6.44 24.59 -17.98
CA ASP A 253 5.65 24.35 -19.19
C ASP A 253 4.29 23.70 -18.85
N ALA A 254 3.45 23.50 -19.83
CA ALA A 254 2.11 22.96 -19.64
C ALA A 254 2.12 21.53 -19.04
N GLU A 255 3.14 20.74 -19.36
CA GLU A 255 3.27 19.38 -18.82
C GLU A 255 3.70 19.43 -17.35
N GLY A 256 4.66 20.29 -16.99
CA GLY A 256 5.07 20.51 -15.61
C GLY A 256 3.93 21.01 -14.72
N VAL A 257 3.08 21.91 -15.24
CA VAL A 257 1.89 22.39 -14.54
C VAL A 257 0.89 21.24 -14.31
N ARG A 258 0.65 20.41 -15.33
CA ARG A 258 -0.29 19.27 -15.22
C ARG A 258 0.20 18.22 -14.23
N THR A 259 1.48 17.87 -14.27
CA THR A 259 2.06 16.88 -13.35
C THR A 259 2.10 17.41 -11.91
N LEU A 260 2.41 18.69 -11.71
CA LEU A 260 2.32 19.33 -10.39
C LEU A 260 0.89 19.32 -9.84
N ALA A 261 -0.08 19.69 -10.70
CA ALA A 261 -1.49 19.67 -10.30
C ALA A 261 -1.94 18.26 -9.92
N ALA A 262 -1.54 17.22 -10.68
CA ALA A 262 -1.86 15.84 -10.37
C ALA A 262 -1.28 15.38 -9.02
N GLN A 263 -0.02 15.72 -8.72
CA GLN A 263 0.58 15.42 -7.41
C GLN A 263 -0.22 16.04 -6.26
N ILE A 264 -0.61 17.33 -6.39
CA ILE A 264 -1.39 18.05 -5.37
C ILE A 264 -2.79 17.44 -5.23
N ILE A 265 -3.49 17.26 -6.35
CA ILE A 265 -4.89 16.80 -6.38
C ILE A 265 -5.00 15.41 -5.75
N TRP A 266 -4.19 14.45 -6.19
CA TRP A 266 -4.26 13.07 -5.69
C TRP A 266 -3.81 12.97 -4.24
N THR A 267 -2.79 13.73 -3.82
CA THR A 267 -2.38 13.81 -2.39
C THR A 267 -3.51 14.30 -1.49
N LEU A 268 -4.30 15.27 -1.96
CA LEU A 268 -5.43 15.82 -1.20
C LEU A 268 -6.66 14.91 -1.27
N ALA A 269 -7.01 14.44 -2.46
CA ALA A 269 -8.21 13.65 -2.71
C ALA A 269 -8.21 12.33 -1.93
N ASP A 270 -7.11 11.59 -1.94
CA ASP A 270 -6.96 10.32 -1.21
C ASP A 270 -6.93 10.51 0.32
N SER A 271 -6.79 11.75 0.75
CA SER A 271 -6.83 12.13 2.15
C SER A 271 -8.14 12.77 2.57
N ASP A 272 -9.22 12.59 1.78
CA ASP A 272 -10.56 13.16 2.00
C ASP A 272 -10.64 14.68 1.98
N VAL A 273 -9.60 15.37 1.48
CA VAL A 273 -9.63 16.82 1.28
C VAL A 273 -10.30 17.13 -0.05
N ARG A 274 -11.55 17.57 0.01
CA ARG A 274 -12.41 17.72 -1.17
C ARG A 274 -12.07 18.95 -2.00
N GLY A 275 -12.13 18.80 -3.33
CA GLY A 275 -12.11 19.91 -4.29
C GLY A 275 -13.40 20.77 -4.30
N PRO A 276 -13.48 21.79 -5.17
CA PRO A 276 -12.47 22.10 -6.20
C PRO A 276 -11.15 22.61 -5.60
N TYR A 277 -10.05 22.35 -6.31
CA TYR A 277 -8.71 22.73 -5.88
C TYR A 277 -8.28 23.99 -6.62
N ARG A 278 -7.81 24.99 -5.88
CA ARG A 278 -7.25 26.21 -6.43
C ARG A 278 -5.75 26.22 -6.22
N ILE A 279 -4.99 26.13 -7.31
CA ILE A 279 -3.54 26.14 -7.28
C ILE A 279 -3.05 27.51 -7.76
N LEU A 280 -2.26 28.17 -6.94
CA LEU A 280 -1.69 29.50 -7.22
C LEU A 280 -0.15 29.41 -7.25
N ALA A 281 0.46 30.21 -8.10
CA ALA A 281 1.90 30.49 -8.08
C ALA A 281 2.08 31.97 -7.77
N ASP A 282 2.68 32.29 -6.64
CA ASP A 282 2.83 33.68 -6.13
C ASP A 282 1.50 34.48 -6.14
N GLY A 283 0.41 33.83 -5.74
CA GLY A 283 -0.94 34.41 -5.70
C GLY A 283 -1.67 34.47 -7.03
N VAL A 284 -1.05 34.02 -8.14
CA VAL A 284 -1.64 34.00 -9.47
C VAL A 284 -2.17 32.59 -9.77
N PRO A 285 -3.43 32.41 -10.20
CA PRO A 285 -3.95 31.10 -10.55
C PRO A 285 -3.14 30.39 -11.65
N VAL A 286 -2.80 29.14 -11.39
CA VAL A 286 -2.23 28.24 -12.37
C VAL A 286 -3.39 27.49 -13.01
N GLY A 287 -3.72 27.83 -14.27
CA GLY A 287 -4.89 27.31 -14.97
C GLY A 287 -4.72 25.88 -15.47
N SER A 288 -5.81 25.13 -15.53
CA SER A 288 -5.85 23.75 -16.04
C SER A 288 -5.58 23.60 -17.55
N GLY A 289 -5.47 24.70 -18.28
CA GLY A 289 -5.24 24.68 -19.74
C GLY A 289 -6.44 24.19 -20.57
N GLN A 290 -7.51 23.73 -19.95
CA GLN A 290 -8.76 23.30 -20.58
C GLN A 290 -9.73 24.49 -20.72
N SER A 291 -10.03 24.86 -21.88
CA SER A 291 -11.03 25.64 -22.62
C SER A 291 -11.98 26.64 -21.94
N GLU A 292 -11.97 26.83 -20.65
CA GLU A 292 -12.58 27.99 -19.93
C GLU A 292 -11.60 28.42 -18.84
N PRO A 293 -11.44 29.70 -18.54
CA PRO A 293 -10.58 30.16 -17.47
C PRO A 293 -11.25 29.86 -16.11
N GLY A 294 -11.32 28.57 -15.77
CA GLY A 294 -11.61 28.14 -14.41
C GLY A 294 -10.35 28.28 -13.57
N ASP A 295 -10.38 29.13 -12.55
CA ASP A 295 -9.30 29.25 -11.57
C ASP A 295 -9.15 27.99 -10.70
N THR A 296 -9.77 26.86 -11.04
CA THR A 296 -9.90 25.67 -10.20
C THR A 296 -9.65 24.37 -10.97
N TRP A 297 -9.16 23.37 -10.24
CA TRP A 297 -8.90 22.02 -10.69
C TRP A 297 -9.83 21.02 -10.02
N SER A 298 -10.10 19.91 -10.69
CA SER A 298 -10.84 18.77 -10.17
C SER A 298 -10.04 17.48 -10.33
N ILE A 299 -10.50 16.38 -9.74
CA ILE A 299 -9.92 15.04 -9.94
C ILE A 299 -9.95 14.64 -11.43
N ASP A 300 -10.98 15.07 -12.16
CA ASP A 300 -11.11 14.77 -13.60
C ASP A 300 -9.97 15.37 -14.43
N ASP A 301 -9.43 16.51 -14.01
CA ASP A 301 -8.29 17.15 -14.68
C ASP A 301 -6.95 16.42 -14.46
N ALA A 302 -6.90 15.55 -13.45
CA ALA A 302 -5.73 14.74 -13.09
C ALA A 302 -5.91 13.24 -13.41
N ARG A 303 -6.98 12.88 -14.14
CA ARG A 303 -7.35 11.48 -14.41
C ARG A 303 -6.28 10.70 -15.18
N ASP A 304 -5.53 11.36 -16.05
CA ASP A 304 -4.46 10.73 -16.83
C ASP A 304 -3.33 10.16 -15.95
N LEU A 305 -3.20 10.69 -14.74
CA LEU A 305 -2.23 10.26 -13.73
C LEU A 305 -2.93 9.65 -12.50
N ASP A 306 -4.07 9.00 -12.70
CA ASP A 306 -4.80 8.32 -11.62
C ASP A 306 -3.95 7.18 -11.05
N PRO A 307 -3.50 7.27 -9.77
CA PRO A 307 -2.70 6.22 -9.15
C PRO A 307 -3.49 4.92 -8.93
N HIS A 308 -4.83 5.00 -8.92
CA HIS A 308 -5.73 3.87 -8.73
C HIS A 308 -6.25 3.29 -10.04
N ALA A 309 -5.87 3.88 -11.20
CA ALA A 309 -6.28 3.34 -12.49
C ALA A 309 -5.79 1.90 -12.65
N VAL A 310 -6.72 0.98 -12.77
CA VAL A 310 -6.43 -0.45 -12.97
C VAL A 310 -6.73 -0.79 -14.41
N PRO A 311 -5.81 -1.44 -15.13
CA PRO A 311 -6.13 -2.00 -16.43
C PRO A 311 -7.28 -3.01 -16.30
N ASP A 312 -8.29 -2.88 -17.14
CA ASP A 312 -9.35 -3.89 -17.29
C ASP A 312 -8.83 -5.05 -18.13
N GLU A 313 -7.90 -5.81 -17.55
CA GLU A 313 -7.24 -6.93 -18.21
C GLU A 313 -7.75 -8.26 -17.67
N PRO A 314 -8.11 -9.20 -18.56
CA PRO A 314 -8.54 -10.52 -18.14
C PRO A 314 -7.41 -11.29 -17.46
N LEU A 315 -7.78 -12.20 -16.57
CA LEU A 315 -6.84 -13.16 -16.00
C LEU A 315 -6.30 -14.05 -17.14
N ARG A 316 -4.99 -14.21 -17.18
CA ARG A 316 -4.32 -15.27 -17.93
C ARG A 316 -3.70 -16.27 -16.98
N ALA A 317 -3.46 -17.47 -17.45
CA ALA A 317 -2.83 -18.49 -16.62
C ALA A 317 -1.96 -19.42 -17.47
N LEU A 318 -0.91 -19.97 -16.85
CA LEU A 318 -0.18 -21.11 -17.42
C LEU A 318 -0.82 -22.40 -16.90
N ARG A 319 -1.43 -23.17 -17.79
CA ARG A 319 -2.02 -24.48 -17.53
C ARG A 319 -1.24 -25.53 -18.34
N ASP A 320 -0.66 -26.50 -17.66
CA ASP A 320 0.12 -27.58 -18.29
C ASP A 320 1.23 -27.05 -19.21
N GLY A 321 1.91 -25.98 -18.79
CA GLY A 321 2.99 -25.33 -19.56
C GLY A 321 2.55 -24.54 -20.78
N ALA A 322 1.26 -24.29 -20.95
CA ALA A 322 0.68 -23.50 -22.03
C ALA A 322 -0.10 -22.29 -21.49
N LEU A 323 0.02 -21.18 -22.18
CA LEU A 323 -0.65 -19.94 -21.79
C LEU A 323 -2.12 -19.96 -22.28
N VAL A 324 -3.03 -19.63 -21.38
CA VAL A 324 -4.48 -19.57 -21.63
C VAL A 324 -5.06 -18.25 -21.19
N ASP A 325 -5.98 -17.70 -21.97
CA ASP A 325 -6.89 -16.64 -21.53
C ASP A 325 -8.01 -17.26 -20.71
N VAL A 326 -8.34 -16.62 -19.59
CA VAL A 326 -9.36 -17.08 -18.64
C VAL A 326 -10.54 -16.11 -18.67
N SER A 327 -11.72 -16.63 -18.95
CA SER A 327 -12.97 -15.86 -18.97
C SER A 327 -14.09 -16.63 -18.26
N ASP A 328 -15.25 -16.02 -18.09
CA ASP A 328 -16.43 -16.67 -17.51
C ASP A 328 -16.91 -17.87 -18.34
N ASP A 329 -16.67 -17.85 -19.66
CA ASP A 329 -17.06 -18.93 -20.59
C ASP A 329 -16.07 -20.11 -20.58
N GLY A 330 -14.91 -19.97 -19.96
CA GLY A 330 -13.89 -21.01 -19.89
C GLY A 330 -12.47 -20.50 -20.14
N ALA A 331 -11.52 -21.44 -20.29
CA ALA A 331 -10.13 -21.16 -20.60
C ALA A 331 -9.81 -21.54 -22.06
N SER A 332 -9.27 -20.59 -22.83
CA SER A 332 -8.87 -20.77 -24.22
C SER A 332 -7.38 -20.56 -24.43
N SER A 333 -6.75 -21.35 -25.33
CA SER A 333 -5.33 -21.21 -25.64
C SER A 333 -5.04 -19.86 -26.28
N VAL A 334 -4.00 -19.18 -25.84
CA VAL A 334 -3.48 -17.96 -26.49
C VAL A 334 -2.87 -18.27 -27.86
N GLY A 335 -2.33 -19.49 -28.04
CA GLY A 335 -1.80 -19.96 -29.32
C GLY A 335 -0.31 -19.72 -29.52
N GLY A 336 0.15 -19.96 -30.74
CA GLY A 336 1.55 -19.79 -31.15
C GLY A 336 2.56 -20.55 -30.26
N TRP A 337 3.72 -19.94 -30.02
CA TRP A 337 4.78 -20.56 -29.20
C TRP A 337 4.40 -20.65 -27.71
N THR A 338 3.45 -19.83 -27.26
CA THR A 338 2.99 -19.84 -25.87
C THR A 338 2.13 -21.06 -25.51
N ALA A 339 1.77 -21.86 -26.52
CA ALA A 339 1.04 -23.13 -26.36
C ALA A 339 1.96 -24.38 -26.37
N SER A 340 3.27 -24.20 -26.22
CA SER A 340 4.28 -25.28 -26.34
C SER A 340 4.14 -26.40 -25.32
N GLY A 341 3.56 -26.12 -24.15
CA GLY A 341 3.50 -27.07 -23.03
C GLY A 341 4.78 -27.12 -22.18
N GLU A 342 5.73 -26.21 -22.42
CA GLU A 342 7.05 -26.20 -21.76
C GLU A 342 7.29 -24.97 -20.88
N LEU A 343 6.28 -24.07 -20.74
CA LEU A 343 6.44 -22.83 -19.99
C LEU A 343 6.26 -23.06 -18.49
N GLU A 344 7.20 -22.56 -17.70
CA GLU A 344 7.17 -22.62 -16.22
C GLU A 344 6.61 -21.35 -15.60
N SER A 345 6.90 -20.19 -16.17
CA SER A 345 6.38 -18.89 -15.73
C SER A 345 6.27 -17.92 -16.92
N ALA A 346 5.41 -16.91 -16.80
CA ALA A 346 5.26 -15.90 -17.83
C ALA A 346 4.88 -14.54 -17.22
N ALA A 347 5.11 -13.48 -18.00
CA ALA A 347 4.64 -12.11 -17.75
C ALA A 347 4.26 -11.45 -19.08
N TYR A 348 3.23 -10.60 -19.02
CA TYR A 348 2.79 -9.77 -20.13
C TYR A 348 3.25 -8.33 -19.98
N SER A 349 3.71 -7.74 -21.06
CA SER A 349 3.85 -6.31 -21.20
C SER A 349 2.53 -5.67 -21.66
N SER A 350 2.37 -4.39 -21.41
CA SER A 350 1.19 -3.59 -21.81
C SER A 350 0.93 -3.58 -23.33
N ASP A 351 1.96 -3.84 -24.16
CA ASP A 351 1.83 -3.94 -25.62
C ASP A 351 1.49 -5.35 -26.13
N GLY A 352 1.27 -6.32 -25.20
CA GLY A 352 0.97 -7.72 -25.53
C GLY A 352 2.18 -8.60 -25.77
N THR A 353 3.40 -8.11 -25.59
CA THR A 353 4.63 -8.92 -25.64
C THR A 353 4.69 -9.86 -24.43
N VAL A 354 4.98 -11.11 -24.67
CA VAL A 354 5.14 -12.15 -23.64
C VAL A 354 6.61 -12.38 -23.36
N ALA A 355 6.97 -12.37 -22.09
CA ALA A 355 8.21 -12.97 -21.60
C ALA A 355 7.87 -14.24 -20.84
N ALA A 356 8.49 -15.35 -21.16
CA ALA A 356 8.24 -16.63 -20.50
C ALA A 356 9.53 -17.41 -20.28
N VAL A 357 9.59 -18.10 -19.15
CA VAL A 357 10.64 -19.07 -18.84
C VAL A 357 10.18 -20.44 -19.33
N SER A 358 10.96 -21.04 -20.18
CA SER A 358 10.75 -22.39 -20.71
C SER A 358 11.84 -23.32 -20.19
N GLY A 359 11.46 -24.54 -19.79
CA GLY A 359 12.37 -25.55 -19.33
C GLY A 359 11.72 -26.93 -19.24
N HIS A 360 12.53 -27.96 -19.17
CA HIS A 360 12.07 -29.35 -18.98
C HIS A 360 13.03 -30.12 -18.09
N GLY A 361 12.50 -30.70 -17.03
CA GLY A 361 13.29 -31.53 -16.12
C GLY A 361 14.50 -30.80 -15.53
N ASP A 362 15.69 -31.39 -15.66
CA ASP A 362 16.96 -30.83 -15.16
C ASP A 362 17.72 -30.00 -16.22
N GLU A 363 17.10 -29.71 -17.37
CA GLU A 363 17.74 -28.90 -18.41
C GLU A 363 17.79 -27.42 -18.00
N PRO A 364 18.79 -26.66 -18.48
CA PRO A 364 18.83 -25.22 -18.27
C PRO A 364 17.57 -24.51 -18.79
N ARG A 365 17.11 -23.50 -18.08
CA ARG A 365 15.94 -22.67 -18.45
C ARG A 365 16.32 -21.64 -19.48
N SER A 366 15.38 -21.35 -20.37
CA SER A 366 15.51 -20.29 -21.37
C SER A 366 14.46 -19.20 -21.16
N LEU A 367 14.86 -17.94 -21.11
CA LEU A 367 13.97 -16.79 -21.15
C LEU A 367 13.65 -16.47 -22.61
N LEU A 368 12.38 -16.61 -22.97
CA LEU A 368 11.83 -16.37 -24.30
C LEU A 368 11.02 -15.08 -24.29
N VAL A 369 11.17 -14.23 -25.32
CA VAL A 369 10.42 -12.98 -25.45
C VAL A 369 9.88 -12.83 -26.87
N GLY A 370 8.61 -12.47 -27.02
CA GLY A 370 7.98 -12.19 -28.33
C GLY A 370 6.46 -12.08 -28.27
N ALA A 371 5.88 -11.64 -29.36
CA ALA A 371 4.43 -11.72 -29.52
C ALA A 371 3.96 -13.17 -29.59
N PRO A 372 2.81 -13.56 -29.02
CA PRO A 372 2.34 -14.95 -28.97
C PRO A 372 2.33 -15.64 -30.33
N GLU A 373 1.83 -14.99 -31.37
CA GLU A 373 1.74 -15.52 -32.73
C GLU A 373 3.07 -15.44 -33.52
N GLY A 374 4.09 -14.78 -32.94
CA GLY A 374 5.40 -14.61 -33.57
C GLY A 374 6.36 -15.76 -33.32
N SER A 375 7.63 -15.51 -33.63
CA SER A 375 8.74 -16.37 -33.21
C SER A 375 9.43 -15.72 -32.02
N PRO A 376 9.52 -16.40 -30.86
CA PRO A 376 10.16 -15.83 -29.70
C PRO A 376 11.68 -15.72 -29.89
N VAL A 377 12.29 -14.78 -29.24
CA VAL A 377 13.73 -14.63 -29.14
C VAL A 377 14.18 -15.21 -27.80
N THR A 378 15.18 -16.10 -27.80
CA THR A 378 15.85 -16.53 -26.58
C THR A 378 16.76 -15.39 -26.12
N VAL A 379 16.46 -14.85 -24.94
CA VAL A 379 17.19 -13.71 -24.35
C VAL A 379 18.41 -14.19 -23.58
N ILE A 380 18.23 -15.22 -22.76
CA ILE A 380 19.28 -15.86 -21.95
C ILE A 380 18.91 -17.31 -21.65
N THR A 381 19.91 -18.12 -21.38
CA THR A 381 19.79 -19.47 -20.84
C THR A 381 20.64 -19.60 -19.59
N SER A 382 20.10 -20.17 -18.50
CA SER A 382 20.75 -20.34 -17.19
C SER A 382 20.15 -21.55 -16.47
N ASP A 383 20.82 -22.05 -15.44
CA ASP A 383 20.34 -23.24 -14.70
C ASP A 383 18.99 -22.92 -14.00
N GLN A 384 18.83 -21.69 -13.51
CA GLN A 384 17.59 -21.19 -12.92
C GLN A 384 17.29 -19.78 -13.42
N ILE A 385 16.02 -19.51 -13.70
CA ILE A 385 15.53 -18.17 -14.05
C ILE A 385 14.24 -17.91 -13.25
N SER A 386 14.19 -16.79 -12.53
CA SER A 386 12.98 -16.39 -11.81
C SER A 386 11.84 -16.06 -12.76
N ARG A 387 10.61 -15.91 -12.24
CA ARG A 387 9.51 -15.33 -13.00
C ARG A 387 9.94 -13.98 -13.59
N PRO A 388 9.75 -13.74 -14.89
CA PRO A 388 10.03 -12.44 -15.49
C PRO A 388 9.06 -11.38 -14.99
N SER A 389 9.52 -10.12 -14.97
CA SER A 389 8.71 -8.98 -14.56
C SER A 389 8.94 -7.78 -15.48
N TRP A 390 7.89 -7.30 -16.13
CA TRP A 390 7.91 -6.09 -16.96
C TRP A 390 7.67 -4.84 -16.11
N THR A 391 8.25 -3.70 -16.51
CA THR A 391 7.73 -2.40 -16.13
C THR A 391 6.40 -2.13 -16.87
N ALA A 392 5.50 -1.34 -16.28
CA ALA A 392 4.17 -1.12 -16.88
C ALA A 392 4.22 -0.39 -18.23
N ASP A 393 5.27 0.38 -18.50
CA ASP A 393 5.51 1.00 -19.80
C ASP A 393 6.05 0.02 -20.86
N GLY A 394 6.31 -1.24 -20.48
CA GLY A 394 6.86 -2.28 -21.34
C GLY A 394 8.31 -2.08 -21.78
N GLN A 395 8.99 -1.06 -21.25
CA GLN A 395 10.36 -0.73 -21.69
C GLN A 395 11.41 -1.69 -21.13
N TRP A 396 11.22 -2.17 -19.90
CA TRP A 396 12.20 -2.98 -19.20
C TRP A 396 11.62 -4.32 -18.74
N LEU A 397 12.34 -5.37 -19.05
CA LEU A 397 12.11 -6.72 -18.56
C LEU A 397 13.18 -7.07 -17.52
N TYR A 398 12.77 -7.58 -16.37
CA TYR A 398 13.66 -8.04 -15.31
C TYR A 398 13.49 -9.53 -15.08
N ALA A 399 14.59 -10.21 -14.74
CA ALA A 399 14.61 -11.56 -14.19
C ALA A 399 15.89 -11.78 -13.36
N VAL A 400 15.85 -12.78 -12.50
CA VAL A 400 17.02 -13.22 -11.72
C VAL A 400 17.50 -14.54 -12.29
N THR A 401 18.80 -14.63 -12.53
CA THR A 401 19.46 -15.88 -12.96
C THR A 401 20.21 -16.49 -11.78
N ASP A 402 20.06 -17.82 -11.64
CA ASP A 402 20.72 -18.67 -10.64
C ASP A 402 20.52 -18.21 -9.17
N GLY A 403 19.46 -17.42 -8.94
CA GLY A 403 19.17 -16.85 -7.63
C GLY A 403 20.14 -15.75 -7.16
N GLU A 404 21.11 -15.37 -8.00
CA GLU A 404 22.21 -14.49 -7.61
C GLU A 404 22.27 -13.17 -8.37
N GLN A 405 21.86 -13.16 -9.65
CA GLN A 405 22.06 -12.00 -10.53
C GLN A 405 20.73 -11.43 -11.01
N VAL A 406 20.44 -10.21 -10.59
CA VAL A 406 19.34 -9.42 -11.16
C VAL A 406 19.78 -8.88 -12.52
N ARG A 407 19.03 -9.21 -13.57
CA ARG A 407 19.29 -8.78 -14.94
C ARG A 407 18.12 -8.00 -15.49
N ARG A 408 18.39 -7.13 -16.45
CA ARG A 408 17.33 -6.43 -17.17
C ARG A 408 17.64 -6.30 -18.66
N TRP A 409 16.60 -6.23 -19.44
CA TRP A 409 16.67 -6.07 -20.89
C TRP A 409 15.63 -5.07 -21.38
N SER A 410 15.96 -4.37 -22.45
CA SER A 410 15.01 -3.56 -23.22
C SER A 410 14.89 -4.08 -24.64
N MET A 411 13.73 -3.85 -25.25
CA MET A 411 13.52 -4.16 -26.66
C MET A 411 14.00 -2.98 -27.51
N THR A 412 14.96 -3.23 -28.39
CA THR A 412 15.43 -2.22 -29.34
C THR A 412 14.40 -1.99 -30.46
N ALA A 413 14.50 -0.87 -31.15
CA ALA A 413 13.64 -0.58 -32.32
C ALA A 413 13.70 -1.64 -33.43
N SER A 414 14.75 -2.49 -33.46
CA SER A 414 14.90 -3.61 -34.39
C SER A 414 14.26 -4.90 -33.87
N GLY A 415 13.56 -4.88 -32.74
CA GLY A 415 12.93 -6.06 -32.11
C GLY A 415 13.92 -7.02 -31.43
N ARG A 416 15.16 -6.58 -31.18
CA ARG A 416 16.14 -7.39 -30.43
C ARG A 416 16.18 -6.96 -28.97
N MET A 417 16.37 -7.94 -28.08
CA MET A 417 16.60 -7.66 -26.67
C MET A 417 18.06 -7.24 -26.45
N SER A 418 18.24 -6.15 -25.74
CA SER A 418 19.54 -5.63 -25.32
C SER A 418 19.61 -5.67 -23.79
N GLU A 419 20.63 -6.34 -23.27
CA GLU A 419 20.88 -6.37 -21.82
C GLU A 419 21.48 -5.04 -21.36
N ALA A 420 21.01 -4.56 -20.21
CA ALA A 420 21.56 -3.42 -19.52
C ALA A 420 21.99 -3.80 -18.10
N THR A 421 22.97 -3.06 -17.56
CA THR A 421 23.52 -3.38 -16.24
C THR A 421 22.52 -3.07 -15.12
N VAL A 422 22.53 -3.91 -14.09
CA VAL A 422 21.85 -3.66 -12.80
C VAL A 422 22.90 -3.75 -11.70
N ASP A 423 23.08 -2.66 -10.95
CA ASP A 423 23.90 -2.68 -9.74
C ASP A 423 23.02 -3.15 -8.57
N PHE A 424 23.35 -4.29 -8.00
CA PHE A 424 22.68 -4.90 -6.85
C PHE A 424 23.65 -5.18 -5.69
N ALA A 425 24.80 -4.49 -5.66
CA ALA A 425 25.82 -4.68 -4.63
C ALA A 425 25.30 -4.47 -3.21
N MET A 426 24.23 -3.71 -3.03
CA MET A 426 23.59 -3.48 -1.73
C MET A 426 23.00 -4.75 -1.10
N LEU A 427 22.75 -5.82 -1.87
CA LEU A 427 22.35 -7.12 -1.32
C LEU A 427 23.39 -7.70 -0.36
N ASN A 428 24.67 -7.43 -0.62
CA ASN A 428 25.78 -7.89 0.23
C ASN A 428 25.76 -7.23 1.63
N SER A 429 25.08 -6.09 1.78
CA SER A 429 24.97 -5.37 3.06
C SER A 429 23.90 -5.95 3.99
N LEU A 430 23.07 -6.89 3.51
CA LEU A 430 21.98 -7.49 4.31
C LEU A 430 22.49 -8.42 5.43
N GLY A 431 23.77 -8.78 5.43
CA GLY A 431 24.35 -9.71 6.42
C GLY A 431 23.71 -11.10 6.36
N LEU A 432 23.20 -11.52 5.21
CA LEU A 432 22.67 -12.86 4.97
C LEU A 432 23.77 -13.78 4.46
N ASP A 433 23.80 -14.98 4.98
CA ASP A 433 24.68 -16.04 4.47
C ASP A 433 24.13 -16.53 3.12
N ASN A 434 24.93 -16.41 2.05
CA ASN A 434 24.59 -16.86 0.70
C ASN A 434 23.17 -16.42 0.27
N PRO A 435 22.93 -15.11 0.07
CA PRO A 435 21.60 -14.61 -0.28
C PRO A 435 21.16 -15.17 -1.63
N THR A 436 20.04 -15.90 -1.64
CA THR A 436 19.42 -16.44 -2.85
C THR A 436 18.07 -15.79 -3.08
N ILE A 437 17.92 -15.10 -4.21
CA ILE A 437 16.69 -14.45 -4.63
C ILE A 437 15.82 -15.48 -5.35
N SER A 438 14.70 -15.86 -4.75
CA SER A 438 13.77 -16.82 -5.36
C SER A 438 12.65 -16.14 -6.16
N GLU A 439 12.28 -14.91 -5.81
CA GLU A 439 11.27 -14.09 -6.51
C GLU A 439 11.75 -12.64 -6.60
N PHE A 440 11.51 -12.03 -7.74
CA PHE A 440 11.80 -10.60 -7.99
C PHE A 440 10.69 -10.01 -8.86
N THR A 441 10.11 -8.91 -8.43
CA THR A 441 9.00 -8.31 -9.14
C THR A 441 9.02 -6.78 -9.00
N VAL A 442 8.84 -6.07 -10.12
CA VAL A 442 8.90 -4.61 -10.19
C VAL A 442 7.51 -4.04 -9.98
N SER A 443 7.38 -2.90 -9.28
CA SER A 443 6.12 -2.18 -9.12
C SER A 443 5.62 -1.63 -10.47
N ARG A 444 4.32 -1.32 -10.54
CA ARG A 444 3.70 -0.76 -11.75
C ARG A 444 4.36 0.55 -12.18
N ASP A 445 4.69 1.41 -11.22
CA ASP A 445 5.37 2.68 -11.46
C ASP A 445 6.88 2.53 -11.81
N GLY A 446 7.41 1.31 -11.76
CA GLY A 446 8.81 1.01 -12.09
C GLY A 446 9.84 1.52 -11.06
N THR A 447 9.39 2.05 -9.91
CA THR A 447 10.28 2.69 -8.93
C THR A 447 10.71 1.77 -7.80
N ARG A 448 10.05 0.63 -7.63
CA ARG A 448 10.34 -0.32 -6.56
C ARG A 448 10.43 -1.75 -7.08
N ALA A 449 11.21 -2.55 -6.39
CA ALA A 449 11.24 -4.00 -6.56
C ALA A 449 10.89 -4.69 -5.24
N ALA A 450 9.99 -5.67 -5.28
CA ALA A 450 9.77 -6.61 -4.18
C ALA A 450 10.51 -7.91 -4.49
N MET A 451 11.15 -8.48 -3.49
CA MET A 451 11.96 -9.69 -3.66
C MET A 451 11.86 -10.60 -2.44
N ILE A 452 11.97 -11.89 -2.71
CA ILE A 452 12.09 -12.90 -1.65
C ILE A 452 13.54 -13.41 -1.68
N ILE A 453 14.25 -13.18 -0.56
CA ILE A 453 15.64 -13.60 -0.37
C ILE A 453 15.69 -14.56 0.82
N ASN A 454 16.12 -15.79 0.60
CA ASN A 454 16.15 -16.84 1.63
C ASN A 454 14.81 -16.97 2.38
N GLY A 455 13.67 -16.88 1.65
CA GLY A 455 12.32 -16.97 2.22
C GLY A 455 11.83 -15.73 2.95
N ARG A 456 12.59 -14.61 2.96
CA ARG A 456 12.26 -13.34 3.63
C ARG A 456 11.87 -12.29 2.60
N LEU A 457 10.86 -11.49 2.91
CA LEU A 457 10.35 -10.45 2.02
C LEU A 457 11.11 -9.14 2.21
N PHE A 458 11.59 -8.58 1.11
CA PHE A 458 12.26 -7.27 1.05
C PHE A 458 11.65 -6.39 -0.04
N VAL A 459 11.74 -5.08 0.17
CA VAL A 459 11.45 -4.05 -0.84
C VAL A 459 12.69 -3.17 -1.00
N SER A 460 13.00 -2.84 -2.23
CA SER A 460 14.08 -1.92 -2.59
C SER A 460 13.57 -0.88 -3.60
N VAL A 461 14.14 0.30 -3.59
CA VAL A 461 13.93 1.29 -4.65
C VAL A 461 14.78 0.92 -5.86
N LEU A 462 14.20 1.10 -7.05
CA LEU A 462 14.89 1.00 -8.33
C LEU A 462 15.26 2.41 -8.80
N GLU A 463 16.53 2.71 -8.74
CA GLU A 463 17.10 3.94 -9.26
C GLU A 463 17.42 3.73 -10.75
N ASN A 464 16.71 4.41 -11.62
CA ASN A 464 16.98 4.38 -13.05
C ASN A 464 17.83 5.61 -13.41
N SER A 465 19.11 5.42 -13.70
CA SER A 465 19.89 6.48 -14.28
C SER A 465 19.44 6.74 -15.72
N SER A 466 18.69 7.80 -15.93
CA SER A 466 18.54 8.39 -17.25
C SER A 466 19.90 8.98 -17.62
N GLY A 467 20.65 8.30 -18.48
CA GLY A 467 21.93 8.80 -18.98
C GLY A 467 21.72 10.17 -19.65
N SER A 468 22.11 11.23 -18.95
CA SER A 468 22.21 12.56 -19.52
C SER A 468 23.44 12.73 -20.42
N ASP A 469 24.23 11.68 -20.62
CA ASP A 469 25.35 11.63 -21.55
C ASP A 469 24.98 10.79 -22.78
N GLU A 470 25.29 11.31 -23.96
CA GLU A 470 24.90 10.83 -25.29
C GLU A 470 25.36 9.41 -25.68
N SER A 471 25.79 8.58 -24.75
CA SER A 471 26.07 7.17 -24.98
C SER A 471 24.90 6.30 -24.50
N GLN A 472 24.05 5.86 -25.41
CA GLN A 472 22.95 4.90 -25.19
C GLN A 472 23.38 3.57 -24.53
N ASP A 473 24.67 3.33 -24.33
CA ASP A 473 25.24 2.13 -23.71
C ASP A 473 25.33 2.20 -22.17
N SER A 474 24.89 3.30 -21.54
CA SER A 474 25.09 3.54 -20.09
C SER A 474 23.83 3.64 -19.27
N ALA A 475 22.64 3.31 -19.80
CA ALA A 475 21.42 3.28 -19.00
C ALA A 475 21.48 2.12 -17.98
N GLY A 476 22.06 2.38 -16.82
CA GLY A 476 22.13 1.44 -15.69
C GLY A 476 20.89 1.55 -14.79
N ALA A 477 20.55 0.48 -14.07
CA ALA A 477 19.70 0.55 -12.90
C ALA A 477 20.53 0.21 -11.67
N ARG A 478 20.13 0.77 -10.52
CA ARG A 478 20.67 0.39 -9.23
C ARG A 478 19.54 0.01 -8.28
N LEU A 479 19.72 -1.07 -7.56
CA LEU A 479 18.88 -1.39 -6.42
C LEU A 479 19.40 -0.63 -5.20
N GLY A 480 18.56 0.18 -4.61
CA GLY A 480 18.81 0.78 -3.30
C GLY A 480 18.91 -0.28 -2.21
N THR A 481 19.15 0.13 -0.98
CA THR A 481 19.23 -0.80 0.16
C THR A 481 17.90 -1.55 0.36
N PRO A 482 17.85 -2.88 0.26
CA PRO A 482 16.63 -3.62 0.51
C PRO A 482 16.22 -3.55 1.98
N VAL A 483 14.94 -3.26 2.21
CA VAL A 483 14.35 -3.15 3.54
C VAL A 483 13.43 -4.34 3.79
N PRO A 484 13.57 -5.09 4.90
CA PRO A 484 12.64 -6.15 5.26
C PRO A 484 11.30 -5.54 5.68
N VAL A 485 10.21 -5.90 5.00
CA VAL A 485 8.88 -5.27 5.22
C VAL A 485 7.89 -6.17 5.97
N ALA A 486 8.20 -7.45 6.14
CA ALA A 486 7.33 -8.41 6.84
C ALA A 486 8.15 -9.40 7.68
N SER A 487 8.97 -8.89 8.58
CA SER A 487 9.89 -9.71 9.39
C SER A 487 9.18 -10.72 10.30
N ASN A 488 7.91 -10.50 10.63
CA ASN A 488 7.07 -11.46 11.37
C ASN A 488 6.78 -12.74 10.56
N LEU A 489 6.89 -12.72 9.24
CA LEU A 489 6.77 -13.92 8.40
C LEU A 489 8.00 -14.83 8.50
N GLY A 490 9.08 -14.34 9.10
CA GLY A 490 10.34 -15.09 9.17
C GLY A 490 10.88 -15.41 7.78
N ASP A 491 11.14 -16.71 7.54
CA ASP A 491 11.64 -17.25 6.27
C ASP A 491 10.57 -18.02 5.49
N THR A 492 9.28 -17.75 5.73
CA THR A 492 8.18 -18.55 5.17
C THR A 492 7.64 -18.03 3.84
N ALA A 493 8.02 -16.85 3.38
CA ALA A 493 7.57 -16.29 2.11
C ALA A 493 8.05 -17.15 0.93
N VAL A 494 7.16 -17.40 -0.04
CA VAL A 494 7.40 -18.25 -1.21
C VAL A 494 7.11 -17.51 -2.51
N SER A 495 6.06 -16.69 -2.52
CA SER A 495 5.66 -15.92 -3.70
C SER A 495 5.25 -14.50 -3.31
N VAL A 496 5.47 -13.54 -4.20
CA VAL A 496 5.08 -12.14 -4.02
C VAL A 496 4.58 -11.54 -5.34
N GLY A 497 3.56 -10.70 -5.25
CA GLY A 497 3.01 -9.94 -6.35
C GLY A 497 2.58 -8.56 -5.90
N TRP A 498 2.63 -7.58 -6.79
CA TRP A 498 2.12 -6.25 -6.55
C TRP A 498 0.60 -6.22 -6.75
N ARG A 499 -0.08 -5.55 -5.87
CA ARG A 499 -1.48 -5.18 -5.99
C ARG A 499 -1.62 -3.85 -6.73
N PRO A 500 -2.79 -3.56 -7.31
CA PRO A 500 -3.03 -2.28 -8.00
C PRO A 500 -2.85 -1.04 -7.12
N ASP A 501 -3.09 -1.16 -5.81
CA ASP A 501 -2.92 -0.10 -4.80
C ASP A 501 -1.46 0.11 -4.36
N GLY A 502 -0.50 -0.58 -4.98
CA GLY A 502 0.92 -0.51 -4.63
C GLY A 502 1.32 -1.30 -3.38
N GLU A 503 0.41 -2.06 -2.78
CA GLU A 503 0.72 -3.02 -1.72
C GLU A 503 1.17 -4.36 -2.28
N LEU A 504 1.60 -5.27 -1.42
CA LEU A 504 2.09 -6.60 -1.79
C LEU A 504 1.12 -7.70 -1.35
N LEU A 505 0.84 -8.62 -2.26
CA LEU A 505 0.22 -9.91 -1.95
C LEU A 505 1.33 -10.95 -1.79
N VAL A 506 1.34 -11.67 -0.67
CA VAL A 506 2.43 -12.59 -0.30
C VAL A 506 1.87 -13.97 -0.01
N GLY A 507 2.38 -14.97 -0.71
CA GLY A 507 2.13 -16.37 -0.44
C GLY A 507 3.24 -16.98 0.41
N THR A 508 2.86 -17.81 1.38
CA THR A 508 3.79 -18.46 2.31
C THR A 508 3.67 -19.99 2.31
N ARG A 509 4.66 -20.65 2.93
CA ARG A 509 4.59 -22.10 3.25
C ARG A 509 3.96 -22.42 4.60
N ALA A 510 3.51 -21.41 5.34
CA ALA A 510 2.87 -21.59 6.65
C ALA A 510 1.40 -22.05 6.49
N ASN A 511 1.03 -23.15 7.14
CA ASN A 511 -0.33 -23.69 7.02
C ASN A 511 -1.40 -22.79 7.63
N ASP A 512 -1.10 -22.13 8.75
CA ASP A 512 -2.06 -21.32 9.48
C ASP A 512 -2.22 -19.91 8.89
N THR A 513 -1.19 -19.43 8.19
CA THR A 513 -1.11 -18.06 7.67
C THR A 513 -0.57 -18.05 6.25
N PRO A 514 -1.26 -18.70 5.28
CA PRO A 514 -0.72 -18.94 3.94
C PRO A 514 -0.67 -17.70 3.06
N VAL A 515 -1.50 -16.67 3.32
CA VAL A 515 -1.63 -15.48 2.47
C VAL A 515 -1.67 -14.21 3.30
N TRP A 516 -0.89 -13.20 2.86
CA TRP A 516 -0.80 -11.91 3.52
C TRP A 516 -0.89 -10.77 2.51
N MET A 517 -1.49 -9.66 2.94
CA MET A 517 -1.28 -8.33 2.35
C MET A 517 -0.26 -7.58 3.20
N VAL A 518 0.70 -6.96 2.55
CA VAL A 518 1.80 -6.26 3.20
C VAL A 518 1.96 -4.89 2.57
N ALA A 519 1.88 -3.86 3.41
CA ALA A 519 2.18 -2.49 2.98
C ALA A 519 3.67 -2.38 2.57
N VAL A 520 3.93 -1.63 1.52
CA VAL A 520 5.26 -1.50 0.92
C VAL A 520 6.31 -0.92 1.89
N ASP A 521 5.89 -0.15 2.88
CA ASP A 521 6.73 0.39 3.95
C ASP A 521 6.84 -0.56 5.16
N GLY A 522 6.13 -1.69 5.15
CA GLY A 522 6.09 -2.66 6.23
C GLY A 522 5.25 -2.25 7.44
N SER A 523 4.57 -1.11 7.37
CA SER A 523 3.76 -0.58 8.48
C SER A 523 2.54 -1.43 8.78
N MET A 524 1.90 -1.98 7.74
CA MET A 524 0.70 -2.81 7.85
C MET A 524 0.93 -4.19 7.26
N GLN A 525 0.42 -5.20 7.95
CA GLN A 525 0.48 -6.59 7.55
C GLN A 525 -0.84 -7.23 7.94
N THR A 526 -1.63 -7.61 6.95
CA THR A 526 -2.97 -8.16 7.14
C THR A 526 -3.00 -9.60 6.65
N GLN A 527 -3.31 -10.52 7.53
CA GLN A 527 -3.53 -11.91 7.14
C GLN A 527 -4.87 -12.04 6.42
N LEU A 528 -4.86 -12.60 5.22
CA LEU A 528 -6.08 -13.01 4.55
C LEU A 528 -6.58 -14.34 5.11
N THR A 529 -7.86 -14.64 4.85
CA THR A 529 -8.46 -15.90 5.28
C THR A 529 -7.65 -17.11 4.79
N SER A 530 -7.41 -18.08 5.67
CA SER A 530 -6.80 -19.37 5.31
C SER A 530 -7.84 -20.43 4.90
N ARG A 531 -9.13 -20.08 4.94
CA ARG A 531 -10.20 -21.02 4.62
C ARG A 531 -10.11 -21.49 3.18
N ASN A 532 -10.04 -22.80 3.02
CA ASN A 532 -9.94 -23.48 1.73
C ASN A 532 -8.60 -23.31 1.01
N VAL A 533 -7.52 -22.89 1.71
CA VAL A 533 -6.16 -22.80 1.18
C VAL A 533 -5.31 -23.94 1.71
N THR A 534 -4.49 -24.54 0.84
CA THR A 534 -3.53 -25.60 1.19
C THR A 534 -2.11 -25.09 0.91
N ALA A 535 -1.37 -24.76 1.95
CA ALA A 535 0.03 -24.32 1.78
C ALA A 535 0.91 -25.41 1.12
N PRO A 536 1.97 -25.04 0.42
CA PRO A 536 2.46 -23.69 0.16
C PRO A 536 1.66 -22.94 -0.91
N VAL A 537 1.61 -21.61 -0.81
CA VAL A 537 1.07 -20.74 -1.86
C VAL A 537 2.22 -20.30 -2.74
N VAL A 538 2.35 -20.97 -3.90
CA VAL A 538 3.54 -20.88 -4.75
C VAL A 538 3.50 -19.81 -5.81
N ALA A 539 2.34 -19.23 -6.08
CA ALA A 539 2.20 -18.08 -6.95
C ALA A 539 1.03 -17.21 -6.49
N VAL A 540 1.16 -15.92 -6.68
CA VAL A 540 0.13 -14.93 -6.40
C VAL A 540 0.03 -13.95 -7.56
N ALA A 541 -1.17 -13.38 -7.75
CA ALA A 541 -1.43 -12.29 -8.69
C ALA A 541 -2.66 -11.51 -8.21
N SER A 542 -2.79 -10.26 -8.66
CA SER A 542 -3.89 -9.38 -8.31
C SER A 542 -4.40 -8.64 -9.55
N THR A 543 -5.71 -8.47 -9.62
CA THR A 543 -6.37 -7.54 -10.52
C THR A 543 -7.06 -6.46 -9.67
N GLY A 544 -7.75 -5.49 -10.29
CA GLY A 544 -8.41 -4.42 -9.54
C GLY A 544 -9.42 -4.88 -8.48
N THR A 545 -10.03 -6.03 -8.70
CA THR A 545 -11.15 -6.52 -7.86
C THR A 545 -10.96 -7.92 -7.32
N THR A 546 -9.88 -8.61 -7.69
CA THR A 546 -9.73 -10.03 -7.38
C THR A 546 -8.27 -10.39 -7.13
N GLU A 547 -8.04 -11.09 -6.03
CA GLU A 547 -6.76 -11.74 -5.73
C GLU A 547 -6.78 -13.19 -6.19
N TYR A 548 -5.66 -13.65 -6.72
CA TYR A 548 -5.46 -15.01 -7.19
C TYR A 548 -4.25 -15.63 -6.48
N ILE A 549 -4.41 -16.89 -6.09
CA ILE A 549 -3.32 -17.67 -5.50
C ILE A 549 -3.28 -19.08 -6.09
N LEU A 550 -2.09 -19.57 -6.36
CA LEU A 550 -1.87 -20.97 -6.64
C LEU A 550 -1.42 -21.66 -5.35
N ASP A 551 -2.29 -22.48 -4.80
CA ASP A 551 -2.00 -23.29 -3.63
C ASP A 551 -1.44 -24.68 -4.01
N GLY A 552 -1.32 -25.58 -3.04
CA GLY A 552 -0.86 -26.96 -3.29
C GLY A 552 -1.75 -27.76 -4.25
N ARG A 553 -2.99 -27.33 -4.52
CA ARG A 553 -4.02 -28.07 -5.26
C ARG A 553 -4.48 -27.39 -6.54
N ALA A 554 -4.83 -26.10 -6.50
CA ALA A 554 -5.54 -25.42 -7.56
C ALA A 554 -5.23 -23.91 -7.58
N LEU A 555 -5.64 -23.24 -8.67
CA LEU A 555 -5.71 -21.78 -8.73
C LEU A 555 -7.00 -21.33 -8.06
N LEU A 556 -6.87 -20.53 -7.02
CA LEU A 556 -7.96 -20.00 -6.21
C LEU A 556 -8.08 -18.49 -6.40
N GLN A 557 -9.29 -17.97 -6.19
CA GLN A 557 -9.58 -16.54 -6.22
C GLN A 557 -10.41 -16.10 -5.03
N ILE A 558 -10.26 -14.82 -4.65
CA ILE A 558 -11.10 -14.11 -3.70
C ILE A 558 -11.35 -12.71 -4.25
N GLY A 559 -12.63 -12.29 -4.28
CA GLY A 559 -13.02 -10.98 -4.81
C GLY A 559 -13.28 -9.97 -3.70
N TYR A 560 -13.17 -8.70 -4.04
CA TYR A 560 -13.56 -7.55 -3.20
C TYR A 560 -14.89 -6.98 -3.66
N GLY A 561 -15.54 -6.18 -2.79
CA GLY A 561 -16.76 -5.45 -3.16
C GLY A 561 -16.51 -4.51 -4.34
N ALA A 562 -17.47 -4.40 -5.24
CA ALA A 562 -17.35 -3.54 -6.42
C ALA A 562 -17.11 -2.07 -5.99
N GLY A 563 -15.98 -1.49 -6.38
CA GLY A 563 -15.66 -0.08 -6.18
C GLY A 563 -14.59 0.23 -5.15
N GLU A 564 -14.03 -0.74 -4.45
CA GLU A 564 -12.98 -0.51 -3.44
C GLU A 564 -11.66 -1.18 -3.84
N VAL A 565 -10.88 -0.48 -4.68
CA VAL A 565 -9.47 -0.80 -4.86
C VAL A 565 -8.74 -0.54 -3.55
N GLY A 566 -8.01 -1.52 -3.04
CA GLY A 566 -7.31 -1.40 -1.74
C GLY A 566 -8.12 -1.83 -0.51
N SER A 567 -9.39 -2.25 -0.69
CA SER A 567 -10.17 -2.79 0.42
C SER A 567 -9.56 -4.08 0.97
N THR A 568 -9.60 -4.22 2.29
CA THR A 568 -9.33 -5.48 3.00
C THR A 568 -10.61 -6.31 3.17
N ASP A 569 -11.77 -5.73 2.84
CA ASP A 569 -13.06 -6.37 2.97
C ASP A 569 -13.38 -7.21 1.74
N THR A 570 -13.20 -8.51 1.84
CA THR A 570 -13.51 -9.46 0.79
C THR A 570 -15.01 -9.73 0.69
N THR A 571 -15.53 -9.97 -0.52
CA THR A 571 -16.93 -10.38 -0.75
C THR A 571 -17.22 -11.79 -0.23
N SER A 572 -16.18 -12.53 0.13
CA SER A 572 -16.26 -13.89 0.65
C SER A 572 -15.21 -14.09 1.73
N ASP A 573 -15.53 -14.89 2.74
CA ASP A 573 -14.61 -15.31 3.78
C ASP A 573 -13.83 -16.59 3.44
N LEU A 574 -13.88 -17.04 2.18
CA LEU A 574 -13.18 -18.23 1.71
C LEU A 574 -12.69 -18.08 0.26
N TRP A 575 -11.56 -18.68 -0.01
CA TRP A 575 -11.01 -18.84 -1.34
C TRP A 575 -11.81 -19.86 -2.15
N ARG A 576 -12.03 -19.58 -3.44
CA ARG A 576 -12.75 -20.46 -4.39
C ARG A 576 -11.88 -20.76 -5.58
N GLU A 577 -12.01 -21.96 -6.14
CA GLU A 577 -11.35 -22.27 -7.41
C GLU A 577 -11.85 -21.34 -8.52
N VAL A 578 -10.92 -20.91 -9.40
CA VAL A 578 -11.28 -20.16 -10.60
C VAL A 578 -12.18 -21.05 -11.47
N PRO A 579 -13.43 -20.63 -11.79
CA PRO A 579 -14.42 -21.51 -12.43
C PRO A 579 -13.94 -22.15 -13.74
N ALA A 580 -13.24 -21.38 -14.57
CA ALA A 580 -12.72 -21.85 -15.87
C ALA A 580 -11.55 -22.84 -15.76
N LEU A 581 -10.97 -22.99 -14.58
CA LEU A 581 -9.76 -23.79 -14.31
C LEU A 581 -9.97 -24.83 -13.19
N GLN A 582 -11.24 -25.18 -12.92
CA GLN A 582 -11.56 -26.14 -11.85
C GLN A 582 -10.82 -27.47 -12.02
N GLY A 583 -10.18 -27.92 -10.93
CA GLY A 583 -9.40 -29.15 -10.89
C GLY A 583 -8.06 -29.09 -11.62
N ALA A 584 -7.67 -27.93 -12.17
CA ALA A 584 -6.36 -27.74 -12.81
C ALA A 584 -5.45 -26.87 -11.94
N ARG A 585 -4.16 -27.24 -11.90
CA ARG A 585 -3.13 -26.35 -11.37
C ARG A 585 -2.71 -25.39 -12.49
N ALA A 586 -2.86 -24.11 -12.24
CA ALA A 586 -2.48 -23.09 -13.22
C ALA A 586 -1.80 -21.91 -12.51
N VAL A 587 -0.69 -21.43 -13.06
CA VAL A 587 0.04 -20.27 -12.53
C VAL A 587 -0.64 -19.01 -13.03
N PRO A 588 -1.11 -18.11 -12.14
CA PRO A 588 -1.76 -16.87 -12.57
C PRO A 588 -0.75 -15.93 -13.22
N VAL A 589 -1.17 -15.29 -14.32
CA VAL A 589 -0.41 -14.30 -15.07
C VAL A 589 -1.28 -13.08 -15.25
N THR A 590 -0.84 -11.93 -14.75
CA THR A 590 -1.52 -10.65 -14.94
C THR A 590 -0.68 -9.74 -15.82
N VAL A 591 -1.34 -8.85 -16.55
CA VAL A 591 -0.69 -7.74 -17.26
C VAL A 591 -0.29 -6.68 -16.23
N ARG A 592 0.81 -6.00 -16.45
CA ARG A 592 1.28 -4.91 -15.60
C ARG A 592 1.27 -3.58 -16.30
#